data_b185a15ed41f099388925497a56d61f3
#
_entry.id   b185a15ed41f099388925497a56d61f3
#
_cell.length_a   1.000
_cell.length_b   1.000
_cell.length_c   1.000
_cell.angle_alpha   90.00
_cell.angle_beta   90.00
_cell.angle_gamma   90.00
#
_symmetry.space_group_name_H-M   'P 1'
#
loop_
_entity.id
_entity.type
_entity.pdbx_description
1 polymer ?
#
loop_
_entity_poly.entity_id
_entity_poly.type
_entity_poly.pdbx_seq_one_letter_code
_entity_poly.pdbx_strand_id
1 'polypeptide(L)'
;MKKETKNIIGRTAKTIADATANLEAAKKKYSNAIASCEKAADAAEEKMLAALAVDDAKVYASAKMEKDAVEAEREMYQRRMAQIETEGLLSDTEVNQIVDALKAAEREEFQALATETRNMCVRLIELKRDYDEALKELNELNFSLPTTKTGAVAQPLAVRIGNPILGFAGNAERLLQNATF
;
A
#
# COMPACT_ATOMS: atom_id res chain seq x y z
N MET A 1 -1.61 0.01 14.92
CA MET A 1 -0.82 -0.81 13.96
C MET A 1 0.12 -1.72 14.72
N LYS A 2 0.02 -3.02 14.53
CA LYS A 2 0.84 -4.05 15.20
C LYS A 2 2.32 -3.91 14.81
N LYS A 3 3.23 -4.36 15.70
CA LYS A 3 4.68 -4.35 15.43
C LYS A 3 5.06 -5.17 14.19
N GLU A 4 4.36 -6.29 13.97
CA GLU A 4 4.56 -7.18 12.83
C GLU A 4 4.19 -6.50 11.51
N THR A 5 3.05 -5.80 11.46
CA THR A 5 2.63 -5.02 10.28
C THR A 5 3.65 -3.95 9.93
N LYS A 6 4.20 -3.23 10.93
CA LYS A 6 5.29 -2.26 10.72
C LYS A 6 6.53 -2.91 10.11
N ASN A 7 6.89 -4.11 10.58
CA ASN A 7 8.03 -4.85 10.07
C ASN A 7 7.82 -5.30 8.62
N ILE A 8 6.61 -5.77 8.28
CA ILE A 8 6.26 -6.17 6.90
C ILE A 8 6.37 -4.95 5.97
N ILE A 9 5.75 -3.83 6.35
CA ILE A 9 5.82 -2.58 5.58
C ILE A 9 7.27 -2.14 5.39
N GLY A 10 8.08 -2.14 6.46
CA GLY A 10 9.48 -1.74 6.39
C GLY A 10 10.33 -2.63 5.47
N ARG A 11 10.15 -3.96 5.55
CA ARG A 11 10.83 -4.91 4.66
C ARG A 11 10.42 -4.73 3.21
N THR A 12 9.12 -4.64 2.95
CA THR A 12 8.58 -4.44 1.60
C THR A 12 9.06 -3.13 0.98
N ALA A 13 9.01 -2.03 1.74
CA ALA A 13 9.51 -0.74 1.29
C ALA A 13 11.00 -0.80 0.93
N LYS A 14 11.81 -1.49 1.74
CA LYS A 14 13.23 -1.69 1.46
C LYS A 14 13.44 -2.51 0.19
N THR A 15 12.75 -3.64 0.03
CA THR A 15 12.85 -4.48 -1.18
C THR A 15 12.52 -3.69 -2.45
N ILE A 16 11.45 -2.90 -2.42
CA ILE A 16 11.05 -2.04 -3.55
C ILE A 16 12.11 -0.98 -3.82
N ALA A 17 12.64 -0.31 -2.78
CA ALA A 17 13.68 0.70 -2.93
C ALA A 17 14.97 0.13 -3.52
N ASP A 18 15.41 -1.04 -3.03
CA ASP A 18 16.61 -1.72 -3.54
C ASP A 18 16.40 -2.16 -5.01
N ALA A 19 15.23 -2.69 -5.37
CA ALA A 19 14.91 -3.05 -6.75
C ALA A 19 14.89 -1.81 -7.67
N THR A 20 14.31 -0.69 -7.22
CA THR A 20 14.29 0.57 -7.97
C THR A 20 15.71 1.12 -8.19
N ALA A 21 16.54 1.11 -7.14
CA ALA A 21 17.93 1.57 -7.24
C ALA A 21 18.74 0.70 -8.21
N ASN A 22 18.56 -0.61 -8.18
CA ASN A 22 19.19 -1.54 -9.10
C ASN A 22 18.73 -1.35 -10.56
N LEU A 23 17.43 -1.06 -10.76
CA LEU A 23 16.85 -0.74 -12.05
C LEU A 23 17.52 0.52 -12.65
N GLU A 24 17.61 1.59 -11.89
CA GLU A 24 18.25 2.83 -12.34
C GLU A 24 19.75 2.64 -12.62
N ALA A 25 20.44 1.86 -11.80
CA ALA A 25 21.84 1.51 -12.05
C ALA A 25 22.04 0.70 -13.33
N ALA A 26 21.16 -0.28 -13.58
CA ALA A 26 21.18 -1.09 -14.79
C ALA A 26 20.88 -0.23 -16.04
N LYS A 27 19.86 0.63 -15.99
CA LYS A 27 19.54 1.57 -17.07
C LYS A 27 20.73 2.47 -17.41
N LYS A 28 21.35 3.05 -16.40
CA LYS A 28 22.55 3.91 -16.58
C LYS A 28 23.71 3.13 -17.20
N LYS A 29 23.95 1.88 -16.76
CA LYS A 29 24.98 1.01 -17.33
C LYS A 29 24.76 0.76 -18.82
N TYR A 30 23.53 0.36 -19.22
CA TYR A 30 23.24 0.08 -20.62
C TYR A 30 23.19 1.35 -21.47
N SER A 31 22.68 2.46 -20.96
CA SER A 31 22.75 3.74 -21.67
C SER A 31 24.19 4.18 -21.96
N ASN A 32 25.09 4.05 -20.99
CA ASN A 32 26.50 4.35 -21.19
C ASN A 32 27.16 3.40 -22.21
N ALA A 33 26.80 2.10 -22.17
CA ALA A 33 27.34 1.13 -23.14
C ALA A 33 26.86 1.44 -24.56
N ILE A 34 25.57 1.78 -24.74
CA ILE A 34 25.01 2.21 -26.03
C ILE A 34 25.75 3.44 -26.55
N ALA A 35 25.93 4.47 -25.74
CA ALA A 35 26.66 5.67 -26.13
C ALA A 35 28.13 5.39 -26.47
N SER A 36 28.76 4.41 -25.81
CA SER A 36 30.12 3.97 -26.16
C SER A 36 30.16 3.26 -27.52
N CYS A 37 29.17 2.38 -27.79
CA CYS A 37 29.06 1.73 -29.12
C CYS A 37 28.79 2.75 -30.21
N GLU A 38 27.96 3.76 -30.02
CA GLU A 38 27.74 4.82 -31.01
C GLU A 38 29.01 5.56 -31.35
N LYS A 39 29.80 5.98 -30.37
CA LYS A 39 31.11 6.60 -30.61
C LYS A 39 32.11 5.68 -31.34
N ALA A 40 32.09 4.38 -31.03
CA ALA A 40 32.97 3.43 -31.69
C ALA A 40 32.52 3.17 -33.14
N ALA A 41 31.22 3.13 -33.42
CA ALA A 41 30.68 3.01 -34.74
C ALA A 41 31.03 4.23 -35.63
N ASP A 42 30.89 5.46 -35.06
CA ASP A 42 31.26 6.70 -35.74
C ASP A 42 32.77 6.72 -36.09
N ALA A 43 33.61 6.31 -35.14
CA ALA A 43 35.07 6.23 -35.37
C ALA A 43 35.44 5.16 -36.44
N ALA A 44 34.71 4.04 -36.48
CA ALA A 44 34.92 3.03 -37.53
C ALA A 44 34.46 3.55 -38.88
N GLU A 45 33.37 4.32 -38.94
CA GLU A 45 32.89 4.95 -40.17
C GLU A 45 33.87 5.99 -40.70
N GLU A 46 34.46 6.83 -39.84
CA GLU A 46 35.53 7.75 -40.22
C GLU A 46 36.76 7.00 -40.82
N LYS A 47 37.17 5.87 -40.22
CA LYS A 47 38.23 5.02 -40.76
C LYS A 47 37.86 4.46 -42.12
N MET A 48 36.61 4.03 -42.34
CA MET A 48 36.13 3.54 -43.64
C MET A 48 36.21 4.64 -44.70
N LEU A 49 35.77 5.86 -44.38
CA LEU A 49 35.83 6.99 -45.31
C LEU A 49 37.26 7.36 -45.64
N ALA A 50 38.17 7.38 -44.65
CA ALA A 50 39.59 7.62 -44.88
C ALA A 50 40.23 6.58 -45.75
N ALA A 51 39.91 5.29 -45.54
CA ALA A 51 40.41 4.18 -46.35
C ALA A 51 39.95 4.25 -47.82
N LEU A 52 38.69 4.66 -48.04
CA LEU A 52 38.15 4.90 -49.40
C LEU A 52 38.89 6.05 -50.09
N ALA A 53 39.30 7.09 -49.41
CA ALA A 53 40.00 8.23 -49.97
C ALA A 53 41.39 7.85 -50.50
N VAL A 54 42.03 6.80 -49.94
CA VAL A 54 43.37 6.30 -50.35
C VAL A 54 43.35 4.97 -51.04
N ASP A 55 42.16 4.48 -51.41
CA ASP A 55 41.90 3.17 -52.13
C ASP A 55 42.49 1.95 -51.38
N ASP A 56 42.49 1.98 -50.04
CA ASP A 56 42.94 0.87 -49.17
C ASP A 56 41.81 -0.07 -48.81
N ALA A 57 41.61 -1.08 -49.68
CA ALA A 57 40.54 -2.07 -49.52
C ALA A 57 40.69 -2.93 -48.25
N LYS A 58 41.90 -3.13 -47.71
CA LYS A 58 42.11 -3.91 -46.48
C LYS A 58 41.69 -3.16 -45.24
N VAL A 59 42.12 -1.90 -45.15
CA VAL A 59 41.71 -1.03 -44.04
C VAL A 59 40.20 -0.79 -44.06
N TYR A 60 39.62 -0.59 -45.23
CA TYR A 60 38.16 -0.47 -45.37
C TYR A 60 37.41 -1.71 -44.86
N ALA A 61 37.83 -2.92 -45.29
CA ALA A 61 37.20 -4.17 -44.88
C ALA A 61 37.29 -4.38 -43.35
N SER A 62 38.47 -4.08 -42.77
CA SER A 62 38.68 -4.19 -41.32
C SER A 62 37.78 -3.21 -40.54
N ALA A 63 37.73 -1.96 -40.97
CA ALA A 63 36.89 -0.94 -40.32
C ALA A 63 35.40 -1.26 -40.48
N LYS A 64 34.96 -1.84 -41.60
CA LYS A 64 33.60 -2.31 -41.77
C LYS A 64 33.24 -3.44 -40.82
N MET A 65 34.11 -4.43 -40.64
CA MET A 65 33.91 -5.50 -39.69
C MET A 65 33.83 -4.97 -38.24
N GLU A 66 34.67 -3.97 -37.88
CA GLU A 66 34.64 -3.30 -36.59
C GLU A 66 33.30 -2.60 -36.40
N LYS A 67 32.78 -1.85 -37.36
CA LYS A 67 31.47 -1.19 -37.32
C LYS A 67 30.34 -2.20 -37.15
N ASP A 68 30.28 -3.25 -37.96
CA ASP A 68 29.24 -4.28 -37.93
C ASP A 68 29.20 -4.99 -36.56
N ALA A 69 30.35 -5.27 -35.95
CA ALA A 69 30.46 -5.86 -34.62
C ALA A 69 29.94 -4.93 -33.51
N VAL A 70 30.30 -3.66 -33.57
CA VAL A 70 29.87 -2.65 -32.58
C VAL A 70 28.36 -2.37 -32.70
N GLU A 71 27.82 -2.34 -33.91
CA GLU A 71 26.37 -2.19 -34.14
C GLU A 71 25.59 -3.39 -33.59
N ALA A 72 26.08 -4.61 -33.76
CA ALA A 72 25.48 -5.82 -33.19
C ALA A 72 25.49 -5.76 -31.62
N GLU A 73 26.60 -5.29 -31.04
CA GLU A 73 26.72 -5.11 -29.60
C GLU A 73 25.75 -4.03 -29.08
N ARG A 74 25.62 -2.89 -29.79
CA ARG A 74 24.65 -1.84 -29.49
C ARG A 74 23.22 -2.37 -29.47
N GLU A 75 22.83 -3.14 -30.48
CA GLU A 75 21.49 -3.77 -30.55
C GLU A 75 21.25 -4.70 -29.35
N MET A 76 22.26 -5.47 -28.95
CA MET A 76 22.15 -6.33 -27.76
C MET A 76 21.86 -5.51 -26.49
N TYR A 77 22.58 -4.40 -26.27
CA TYR A 77 22.35 -3.53 -25.13
C TYR A 77 20.98 -2.85 -25.18
N GLN A 78 20.53 -2.41 -26.37
CA GLN A 78 19.19 -1.84 -26.55
C GLN A 78 18.09 -2.86 -26.22
N ARG A 79 18.21 -4.09 -26.67
CA ARG A 79 17.27 -5.19 -26.35
C ARG A 79 17.24 -5.46 -24.83
N ARG A 80 18.41 -5.49 -24.19
CA ARG A 80 18.51 -5.68 -22.74
C ARG A 80 17.87 -4.53 -21.95
N MET A 81 18.07 -3.30 -22.38
CA MET A 81 17.47 -2.15 -21.76
C MET A 81 15.93 -2.19 -21.88
N ALA A 82 15.41 -2.48 -23.07
CA ALA A 82 13.98 -2.63 -23.31
C ALA A 82 13.37 -3.77 -22.48
N GLN A 83 14.07 -4.90 -22.34
CA GLN A 83 13.63 -6.01 -21.49
C GLN A 83 13.50 -5.59 -20.03
N ILE A 84 14.50 -4.91 -19.47
CA ILE A 84 14.49 -4.43 -18.08
C ILE A 84 13.38 -3.38 -17.85
N GLU A 85 13.12 -2.53 -18.84
CA GLU A 85 12.04 -1.53 -18.77
C GLU A 85 10.65 -2.16 -18.75
N THR A 86 10.48 -3.29 -19.45
CA THR A 86 9.20 -3.99 -19.58
C THR A 86 8.93 -4.95 -18.41
N GLU A 87 9.94 -5.74 -18.05
CA GLU A 87 9.79 -6.82 -17.06
C GLU A 87 10.16 -6.37 -15.64
N GLY A 88 10.90 -5.25 -15.49
CA GLY A 88 11.46 -4.82 -14.22
C GLY A 88 12.60 -5.73 -13.73
N LEU A 89 12.95 -5.60 -12.46
CA LEU A 89 13.98 -6.45 -11.81
C LEU A 89 13.40 -7.42 -10.77
N LEU A 90 12.10 -7.29 -10.45
CA LEU A 90 11.41 -8.25 -9.59
C LEU A 90 10.70 -9.28 -10.47
N SER A 91 10.90 -10.53 -10.15
CA SER A 91 10.16 -11.62 -10.78
C SER A 91 8.70 -11.61 -10.35
N ASP A 92 7.79 -12.17 -11.14
CA ASP A 92 6.38 -12.33 -10.79
C ASP A 92 6.19 -13.05 -9.46
N THR A 93 7.08 -14.00 -9.14
CA THR A 93 7.07 -14.72 -7.86
C THR A 93 7.35 -13.78 -6.68
N GLU A 94 8.34 -12.90 -6.81
CA GLU A 94 8.67 -11.93 -5.75
C GLU A 94 7.58 -10.88 -5.59
N VAL A 95 6.99 -10.40 -6.69
CA VAL A 95 5.85 -9.49 -6.66
C VAL A 95 4.66 -10.13 -5.95
N ASN A 96 4.32 -11.38 -6.28
CA ASN A 96 3.22 -12.11 -5.65
C ASN A 96 3.48 -12.33 -4.15
N GLN A 97 4.69 -12.67 -3.73
CA GLN A 97 5.06 -12.81 -2.32
C GLN A 97 4.88 -11.50 -1.55
N ILE A 98 5.27 -10.37 -2.15
CA ILE A 98 5.07 -9.04 -1.56
C ILE A 98 3.59 -8.75 -1.40
N VAL A 99 2.79 -8.97 -2.45
CA VAL A 99 1.34 -8.74 -2.44
C VAL A 99 0.65 -9.60 -1.39
N ASP A 100 1.01 -10.87 -1.28
CA ASP A 100 0.42 -11.79 -0.30
C ASP A 100 0.79 -11.40 1.14
N ALA A 101 2.03 -10.96 1.39
CA ALA A 101 2.45 -10.45 2.68
C ALA A 101 1.69 -9.18 3.09
N LEU A 102 1.46 -8.26 2.14
CA LEU A 102 0.66 -7.05 2.39
C LEU A 102 -0.80 -7.36 2.67
N LYS A 103 -1.41 -8.28 1.90
CA LYS A 103 -2.79 -8.74 2.14
C LYS A 103 -2.94 -9.43 3.50
N ALA A 104 -1.96 -10.23 3.92
CA ALA A 104 -1.97 -10.87 5.24
C ALA A 104 -1.91 -9.82 6.36
N ALA A 105 -1.03 -8.83 6.23
CA ALA A 105 -0.92 -7.73 7.19
C ALA A 105 -2.20 -6.89 7.28
N GLU A 106 -2.84 -6.60 6.14
CA GLU A 106 -4.14 -5.90 6.08
C GLU A 106 -5.22 -6.68 6.83
N ARG A 107 -5.34 -7.99 6.56
CA ARG A 107 -6.34 -8.86 7.24
C ARG A 107 -6.14 -8.88 8.75
N GLU A 108 -4.90 -8.97 9.22
CA GLU A 108 -4.61 -8.96 10.65
C GLU A 108 -4.96 -7.64 11.34
N GLU A 109 -4.67 -6.50 10.70
CA GLU A 109 -5.05 -5.18 11.23
C GLU A 109 -6.57 -5.00 11.21
N PHE A 110 -7.24 -5.42 10.14
CA PHE A 110 -8.69 -5.38 10.05
C PHE A 110 -9.36 -6.22 11.14
N GLN A 111 -8.91 -7.47 11.36
CA GLN A 111 -9.45 -8.34 12.40
C GLN A 111 -9.23 -7.76 13.81
N ALA A 112 -8.06 -7.16 14.05
CA ALA A 112 -7.79 -6.51 15.31
C ALA A 112 -8.74 -5.33 15.57
N LEU A 113 -8.93 -4.48 14.56
CA LEU A 113 -9.84 -3.33 14.64
C LEU A 113 -11.30 -3.77 14.81
N ALA A 114 -11.73 -4.80 14.07
CA ALA A 114 -13.08 -5.36 14.15
C ALA A 114 -13.36 -5.91 15.57
N THR A 115 -12.39 -6.62 16.16
CA THR A 115 -12.51 -7.15 17.53
C THR A 115 -12.61 -6.02 18.56
N GLU A 116 -11.78 -4.99 18.45
CA GLU A 116 -11.82 -3.85 19.35
C GLU A 116 -13.14 -3.08 19.24
N THR A 117 -13.63 -2.85 18.02
CA THR A 117 -14.92 -2.21 17.75
C THR A 117 -16.06 -3.03 18.38
N ARG A 118 -16.04 -4.37 18.19
CA ARG A 118 -17.04 -5.25 18.81
C ARG A 118 -17.04 -5.13 20.34
N ASN A 119 -15.85 -5.14 20.96
CA ASN A 119 -15.74 -5.01 22.41
C ASN A 119 -16.28 -3.66 22.92
N MET A 120 -16.02 -2.57 22.20
CA MET A 120 -16.58 -1.26 22.52
C MET A 120 -18.11 -1.26 22.39
N CYS A 121 -18.67 -1.86 21.36
CA CYS A 121 -20.12 -1.98 21.18
C CYS A 121 -20.78 -2.78 22.33
N VAL A 122 -20.19 -3.91 22.72
CA VAL A 122 -20.66 -4.70 23.87
C VAL A 122 -20.66 -3.87 25.14
N ARG A 123 -19.57 -3.14 25.40
CA ARG A 123 -19.46 -2.28 26.58
C ARG A 123 -20.52 -1.17 26.60
N LEU A 124 -20.82 -0.57 25.45
CA LEU A 124 -21.88 0.46 25.36
C LEU A 124 -23.27 -0.11 25.66
N ILE A 125 -23.56 -1.34 25.20
CA ILE A 125 -24.82 -2.03 25.46
C ILE A 125 -24.96 -2.35 26.96
N GLU A 126 -23.89 -2.82 27.60
CA GLU A 126 -23.88 -3.06 29.06
C GLU A 126 -24.14 -1.77 29.83
N LEU A 127 -23.45 -0.68 29.49
CA LEU A 127 -23.66 0.63 30.13
C LEU A 127 -25.09 1.15 29.96
N LYS A 128 -25.69 0.91 28.77
CA LYS A 128 -27.10 1.24 28.52
C LYS A 128 -28.03 0.47 29.46
N ARG A 129 -27.81 -0.85 29.56
CA ARG A 129 -28.62 -1.71 30.46
C ARG A 129 -28.53 -1.23 31.92
N ASP A 130 -27.30 -1.03 32.39
CA ASP A 130 -27.08 -0.56 33.78
C ASP A 130 -27.76 0.81 34.02
N TYR A 131 -27.75 1.69 33.04
CA TYR A 131 -28.45 2.97 33.09
C TYR A 131 -29.97 2.78 33.12
N ASP A 132 -30.53 1.91 32.28
CA ASP A 132 -31.97 1.64 32.21
C ASP A 132 -32.48 1.00 33.52
N GLU A 133 -31.69 0.12 34.14
CA GLU A 133 -32.00 -0.46 35.47
C GLU A 133 -32.00 0.60 36.55
N ALA A 134 -30.96 1.43 36.62
CA ALA A 134 -30.89 2.53 37.60
C ALA A 134 -32.03 3.53 37.40
N LEU A 135 -32.38 3.86 36.16
CA LEU A 135 -33.48 4.76 35.84
C LEU A 135 -34.83 4.18 36.27
N LYS A 136 -35.03 2.86 36.12
CA LYS A 136 -36.22 2.18 36.59
C LYS A 136 -36.38 2.29 38.10
N GLU A 137 -35.32 1.99 38.86
CA GLU A 137 -35.33 2.11 40.31
C GLU A 137 -35.60 3.55 40.77
N LEU A 138 -34.97 4.54 40.15
CA LEU A 138 -35.18 5.95 40.44
C LEU A 138 -36.63 6.39 40.15
N ASN A 139 -37.22 5.90 39.06
CA ASN A 139 -38.63 6.20 38.75
C ASN A 139 -39.59 5.54 39.73
N GLU A 140 -39.32 4.29 40.15
CA GLU A 140 -40.13 3.60 41.16
C GLU A 140 -40.13 4.38 42.50
N LEU A 141 -38.96 4.86 42.92
CA LEU A 141 -38.85 5.72 44.09
C LEU A 141 -39.57 7.07 43.90
N ASN A 142 -39.42 7.70 42.74
CA ASN A 142 -40.10 8.96 42.43
C ASN A 142 -41.62 8.83 42.46
N PHE A 143 -42.19 7.73 41.93
CA PHE A 143 -43.63 7.47 41.96
C PHE A 143 -44.15 7.03 43.35
N SER A 144 -43.28 6.50 44.21
CA SER A 144 -43.67 6.13 45.59
C SER A 144 -43.69 7.32 46.53
N LEU A 145 -43.15 8.47 46.15
CA LEU A 145 -43.23 9.68 46.95
C LEU A 145 -44.68 10.14 47.06
N PRO A 146 -45.11 10.50 48.26
CA PRO A 146 -46.46 11.04 48.43
C PRO A 146 -46.62 12.29 47.56
N THR A 147 -47.73 12.33 46.80
CA THR A 147 -48.11 13.50 46.03
C THR A 147 -48.04 14.75 46.90
N THR A 148 -47.11 15.62 46.60
CA THR A 148 -46.96 16.87 47.36
C THR A 148 -48.25 17.69 47.29
N LYS A 149 -48.51 18.51 48.27
CA LYS A 149 -49.70 19.37 48.41
C LYS A 149 -50.03 20.27 47.20
N THR A 150 -49.18 20.24 46.16
CA THR A 150 -49.32 21.03 44.92
C THR A 150 -49.99 20.29 43.77
N GLY A 151 -50.40 19.03 43.94
CA GLY A 151 -51.09 18.27 42.90
C GLY A 151 -50.25 18.01 41.64
N ALA A 152 -48.95 18.23 41.66
CA ALA A 152 -48.08 17.94 40.55
C ALA A 152 -47.87 16.43 40.40
N VAL A 153 -48.32 15.88 39.29
CA VAL A 153 -48.04 14.49 38.92
C VAL A 153 -46.55 14.32 38.75
N ALA A 154 -45.95 13.36 39.47
CA ALA A 154 -44.56 13.01 39.28
C ALA A 154 -44.34 12.58 37.81
N GLN A 155 -43.50 13.30 37.08
CA GLN A 155 -43.14 12.95 35.71
C GLN A 155 -41.93 12.03 35.76
N PRO A 156 -41.83 11.05 34.82
CA PRO A 156 -40.65 10.19 34.70
C PRO A 156 -39.38 11.01 34.54
N LEU A 157 -38.34 10.69 35.30
CA LEU A 157 -37.05 11.41 35.30
C LEU A 157 -36.38 11.38 33.92
N ALA A 158 -36.60 10.34 33.13
CA ALA A 158 -36.03 10.19 31.81
C ALA A 158 -36.48 11.23 30.77
N VAL A 159 -37.62 11.91 30.98
CA VAL A 159 -38.16 12.86 29.98
C VAL A 159 -37.36 14.17 29.91
N ARG A 160 -36.53 14.44 30.89
CA ARG A 160 -35.84 15.74 31.00
C ARG A 160 -34.41 15.80 30.45
N ILE A 161 -33.78 14.67 30.19
CA ILE A 161 -32.38 14.67 29.77
C ILE A 161 -32.29 13.85 28.48
N GLY A 162 -32.20 14.56 27.34
CA GLY A 162 -31.77 13.89 26.09
C GLY A 162 -30.41 13.23 26.33
N ASN A 163 -30.43 11.92 26.58
CA ASN A 163 -29.20 11.20 26.91
C ASN A 163 -28.52 10.73 25.64
N PRO A 164 -27.38 11.34 25.22
CA PRO A 164 -26.67 10.96 24.03
C PRO A 164 -26.19 9.50 24.05
N ILE A 165 -25.95 8.93 25.25
CA ILE A 165 -25.54 7.53 25.43
C ILE A 165 -26.57 6.55 24.88
N LEU A 166 -27.86 6.85 24.96
CA LEU A 166 -28.92 6.00 24.41
C LEU A 166 -28.85 5.89 22.87
N GLY A 167 -28.52 6.99 22.19
CA GLY A 167 -28.34 7.02 20.77
C GLY A 167 -27.13 6.20 20.33
N PHE A 168 -26.01 6.30 21.04
CA PHE A 168 -24.81 5.51 20.75
C PHE A 168 -25.03 4.02 21.01
N ALA A 169 -25.69 3.62 22.09
CA ALA A 169 -25.98 2.22 22.39
C ALA A 169 -26.90 1.58 21.36
N GLY A 170 -27.95 2.29 20.90
CA GLY A 170 -28.83 1.80 19.83
C GLY A 170 -28.10 1.63 18.50
N ASN A 171 -27.17 2.51 18.18
CA ASN A 171 -26.31 2.34 16.99
C ASN A 171 -25.32 1.19 17.17
N ALA A 172 -24.78 0.95 18.36
CA ALA A 172 -23.91 -0.19 18.66
C ALA A 172 -24.64 -1.53 18.49
N GLU A 173 -25.90 -1.63 18.95
CA GLU A 173 -26.73 -2.82 18.73
C GLU A 173 -26.93 -3.10 17.24
N ARG A 174 -27.26 -2.09 16.44
CA ARG A 174 -27.41 -2.20 14.98
C ARG A 174 -26.13 -2.62 14.30
N LEU A 175 -24.97 -2.08 14.70
CA LEU A 175 -23.68 -2.47 14.20
C LEU A 175 -23.36 -3.93 14.49
N LEU A 176 -23.64 -4.43 15.70
CA LEU A 176 -23.42 -5.82 16.07
C LEU A 176 -24.35 -6.79 15.32
N GLN A 177 -25.58 -6.37 15.00
CA GLN A 177 -26.54 -7.20 14.25
C GLN A 177 -26.19 -7.29 12.76
N ASN A 178 -25.62 -6.23 12.18
CA ASN A 178 -25.36 -6.11 10.73
C ASN A 178 -23.91 -6.40 10.33
N ALA A 179 -22.99 -6.47 11.29
CA ALA A 179 -21.59 -6.74 11.00
C ALA A 179 -21.36 -8.26 10.96
N THR A 180 -21.14 -8.77 9.79
CA THR A 180 -20.45 -10.06 9.56
C THR A 180 -18.96 -9.83 9.82
N PHE A 181 -18.53 -10.11 11.05
CA PHE A 181 -17.12 -10.09 11.44
C PHE A 181 -16.44 -11.41 11.08
#